data_f0c769bbab89239f47ebddb992382450
#
_entry.id   f0c769bbab89239f47ebddb992382450
#
_cell.length_a   1.000
_cell.length_b   1.000
_cell.length_c   1.000
_cell.angle_alpha   90.00
_cell.angle_beta   90.00
_cell.angle_gamma   90.00
#
_symmetry.space_group_name_H-M   'P 1'
#
loop_
_entity.id
_entity.type
_entity.pdbx_description
1 polymer ?
#
loop_
_entity_poly.entity_id
_entity_poly.type
_entity_poly.pdbx_seq_one_letter_code
_entity_poly.pdbx_strand_id
1 'polypeptide(L)'
;MTKILIPSETSSGERRVSATPEAVKKLKSLGCDVYIESSAGKLSGFSDLSYEESGGTIINNLDQKIWGEADLIFCVQTPSEDNLTKLKKGAVLLGLLNPYGNKDLLKIINSNKISALSLELLPRISRAQSSDVLSSQANIAGYKAVLLAASELDRYFPMLMTAAGTVQPAKVVVLGGGVAGLQAVATAKRLGAIVFVSDIRPCLLYTSPSPRDS
;
A
#
# COMPACT_ATOMS: atom_id res chain seq x y z
N MET A 1 -11.73 -22.54 -14.08
CA MET A 1 -11.59 -21.68 -12.89
C MET A 1 -10.66 -20.54 -13.26
N THR A 2 -10.90 -19.36 -12.73
CA THR A 2 -10.04 -18.18 -12.97
C THR A 2 -8.73 -18.34 -12.23
N LYS A 3 -7.61 -18.30 -12.94
CA LYS A 3 -6.26 -18.41 -12.37
C LYS A 3 -5.72 -17.04 -12.02
N ILE A 4 -5.38 -16.83 -10.76
CA ILE A 4 -4.80 -15.58 -10.24
C ILE A 4 -3.35 -15.85 -9.87
N LEU A 5 -2.43 -15.00 -10.35
CA LEU A 5 -1.03 -15.02 -9.97
C LEU A 5 -0.72 -13.84 -9.05
N ILE A 6 -0.07 -14.11 -7.94
CA ILE A 6 0.50 -13.15 -7.00
C ILE A 6 2.02 -13.31 -7.06
N PRO A 7 2.73 -12.49 -7.84
CA PRO A 7 4.17 -12.57 -7.95
C PRO A 7 4.87 -11.97 -6.73
N SER A 8 6.14 -12.32 -6.59
CA SER A 8 7.06 -11.64 -5.69
C SER A 8 7.45 -10.28 -6.28
N GLU A 9 7.39 -9.23 -5.47
CA GLU A 9 7.79 -7.89 -5.90
C GLU A 9 9.31 -7.81 -6.08
N THR A 10 9.75 -7.24 -7.19
CA THR A 10 11.17 -7.14 -7.53
C THR A 10 11.72 -5.71 -7.48
N SER A 11 10.85 -4.72 -7.31
CA SER A 11 11.25 -3.31 -7.23
C SER A 11 12.06 -3.03 -5.97
N SER A 12 13.14 -2.28 -6.11
CA SER A 12 14.02 -1.93 -4.99
C SER A 12 13.24 -1.22 -3.87
N GLY A 13 13.35 -1.73 -2.64
CA GLY A 13 12.67 -1.18 -1.46
C GLY A 13 11.20 -1.56 -1.33
N GLU A 14 10.60 -2.24 -2.30
CA GLU A 14 9.23 -2.74 -2.16
C GLU A 14 9.19 -3.93 -1.20
N ARG A 15 8.36 -3.82 -0.17
CA ARG A 15 8.22 -4.84 0.86
C ARG A 15 6.80 -5.38 0.96
N ARG A 16 5.87 -4.77 0.23
CA ARG A 16 4.46 -5.16 0.24
C ARG A 16 4.24 -6.38 -0.67
N VAL A 17 3.13 -7.04 -0.45
CA VAL A 17 2.59 -8.09 -1.33
C VAL A 17 1.17 -7.69 -1.73
N SER A 18 0.75 -8.03 -2.93
CA SER A 18 -0.53 -7.59 -3.49
C SER A 18 -1.75 -8.26 -2.85
N ALA A 19 -1.60 -9.42 -2.20
CA ALA A 19 -2.67 -10.07 -1.46
C ALA A 19 -2.14 -10.72 -0.18
N THR A 20 -2.90 -10.58 0.91
CA THR A 20 -2.65 -11.26 2.18
C THR A 20 -3.23 -12.67 2.17
N PRO A 21 -2.83 -13.59 3.08
CA PRO A 21 -3.46 -14.90 3.22
C PRO A 21 -4.99 -14.84 3.38
N GLU A 22 -5.49 -13.85 4.13
CA GLU A 22 -6.94 -13.63 4.26
C GLU A 22 -7.62 -13.27 2.93
N ALA A 23 -6.97 -12.44 2.11
CA ALA A 23 -7.46 -12.11 0.77
C ALA A 23 -7.46 -13.35 -0.13
N VAL A 24 -6.42 -14.19 -0.07
CA VAL A 24 -6.36 -15.47 -0.79
C VAL A 24 -7.52 -16.37 -0.39
N LYS A 25 -7.82 -16.51 0.89
CA LYS A 25 -8.98 -17.29 1.37
C LYS A 25 -10.29 -16.78 0.77
N LYS A 26 -10.48 -15.46 0.68
CA LYS A 26 -11.67 -14.86 0.04
C LYS A 26 -11.73 -15.16 -1.46
N LEU A 27 -10.60 -15.04 -2.17
CA LEU A 27 -10.53 -15.37 -3.60
C LEU A 27 -10.84 -16.85 -3.86
N LYS A 28 -10.35 -17.75 -3.03
CA LYS A 28 -10.68 -19.19 -3.09
C LYS A 28 -12.17 -19.44 -2.89
N SER A 29 -12.82 -18.75 -1.95
CA SER A 29 -14.26 -18.88 -1.74
C SER A 29 -15.10 -18.39 -2.92
N LEU A 30 -14.54 -17.51 -3.76
CA LEU A 30 -15.14 -17.07 -5.03
C LEU A 30 -14.87 -18.03 -6.19
N GLY A 31 -14.22 -19.16 -5.96
CA GLY A 31 -13.95 -20.17 -6.99
C GLY A 31 -12.72 -19.87 -7.85
N CYS A 32 -11.79 -19.04 -7.38
CA CYS A 32 -10.54 -18.77 -8.08
C CYS A 32 -9.44 -19.76 -7.68
N ASP A 33 -8.53 -20.07 -8.60
CA ASP A 33 -7.26 -20.73 -8.30
C ASP A 33 -6.19 -19.67 -8.10
N VAL A 34 -5.60 -19.63 -6.90
CA VAL A 34 -4.63 -18.59 -6.53
C VAL A 34 -3.25 -19.21 -6.41
N TYR A 35 -2.32 -18.70 -7.21
CA TYR A 35 -0.92 -19.08 -7.26
C TYR A 35 -0.09 -17.95 -6.69
N ILE A 36 0.80 -18.26 -5.75
CA ILE A 36 1.66 -17.29 -5.07
C ILE A 36 3.11 -17.70 -5.31
N GLU A 37 3.95 -16.79 -5.78
CA GLU A 37 5.37 -17.06 -5.88
C GLU A 37 5.98 -17.24 -4.48
N SER A 38 6.85 -18.23 -4.35
CA SER A 38 7.51 -18.54 -3.08
C SER A 38 8.19 -17.30 -2.49
N SER A 39 8.00 -17.10 -1.21
CA SER A 39 8.50 -15.95 -0.45
C SER A 39 7.90 -14.59 -0.83
N ALA A 40 6.87 -14.50 -1.67
CA ALA A 40 6.26 -13.22 -2.06
C ALA A 40 5.77 -12.41 -0.84
N GLY A 41 5.23 -13.07 0.18
CA GLY A 41 4.75 -12.42 1.41
C GLY A 41 5.80 -12.20 2.49
N LYS A 42 7.01 -12.71 2.34
CA LYS A 42 8.03 -12.77 3.40
C LYS A 42 8.38 -11.39 3.98
N LEU A 43 8.57 -10.40 3.14
CA LEU A 43 8.89 -9.02 3.57
C LEU A 43 7.70 -8.29 4.20
N SER A 44 6.48 -8.80 3.99
CA SER A 44 5.24 -8.33 4.62
C SER A 44 4.87 -9.12 5.88
N GLY A 45 5.71 -10.09 6.31
CA GLY A 45 5.48 -10.89 7.50
C GLY A 45 4.60 -12.12 7.28
N PHE A 46 4.32 -12.52 6.03
CA PHE A 46 3.53 -13.70 5.70
C PHE A 46 4.43 -14.82 5.19
N SER A 47 4.31 -16.01 5.78
CA SER A 47 5.03 -17.21 5.34
C SER A 47 4.29 -17.91 4.19
N ASP A 48 5.01 -18.70 3.40
CA ASP A 48 4.42 -19.53 2.35
C ASP A 48 3.37 -20.50 2.94
N LEU A 49 3.65 -21.06 4.12
CA LEU A 49 2.71 -21.92 4.84
C LEU A 49 1.37 -21.23 5.12
N SER A 50 1.38 -19.93 5.52
CA SER A 50 0.15 -19.20 5.79
C SER A 50 -0.74 -19.02 4.56
N TYR A 51 -0.13 -18.94 3.37
CA TYR A 51 -0.85 -18.94 2.10
C TYR A 51 -1.42 -20.31 1.75
N GLU A 52 -0.66 -21.40 1.97
CA GLU A 52 -1.14 -22.77 1.76
C GLU A 52 -2.32 -23.09 2.67
N GLU A 53 -2.25 -22.76 3.95
CA GLU A 53 -3.35 -22.88 4.91
C GLU A 53 -4.61 -22.10 4.48
N SER A 54 -4.42 -21.01 3.74
CA SER A 54 -5.50 -20.19 3.16
C SER A 54 -6.04 -20.74 1.83
N GLY A 55 -5.50 -21.86 1.35
CA GLY A 55 -5.90 -22.53 0.12
C GLY A 55 -5.19 -22.01 -1.14
N GLY A 56 -4.15 -21.21 -1.00
CA GLY A 56 -3.27 -20.82 -2.09
C GLY A 56 -2.30 -21.92 -2.49
N THR A 57 -1.79 -21.85 -3.69
CA THR A 57 -0.77 -22.77 -4.22
C THR A 57 0.55 -22.04 -4.33
N ILE A 58 1.55 -22.48 -3.59
CA ILE A 58 2.91 -21.90 -3.71
C ILE A 58 3.59 -22.47 -4.95
N ILE A 59 4.15 -21.58 -5.74
CA ILE A 59 4.91 -21.90 -6.94
C ILE A 59 6.36 -21.44 -6.80
N ASN A 60 7.28 -22.17 -7.44
CA ASN A 60 8.67 -21.74 -7.49
C ASN A 60 8.81 -20.53 -8.44
N ASN A 61 9.59 -19.55 -8.05
CA ASN A 61 9.90 -18.35 -8.85
C ASN A 61 10.52 -18.68 -10.23
N LEU A 62 11.03 -19.88 -10.40
CA LEU A 62 11.54 -20.37 -11.68
C LEU A 62 10.46 -20.95 -12.60
N ASP A 63 9.26 -21.19 -12.08
CA ASP A 63 8.14 -21.71 -12.89
C ASP A 63 7.48 -20.60 -13.71
N GLN A 64 8.11 -20.31 -14.83
CA GLN A 64 7.67 -19.27 -15.77
C GLN A 64 6.35 -19.61 -16.48
N LYS A 65 5.89 -20.87 -16.42
CA LYS A 65 4.70 -21.35 -17.13
C LYS A 65 3.42 -20.66 -16.64
N ILE A 66 3.33 -20.42 -15.32
CA ILE A 66 2.14 -19.83 -14.70
C ILE A 66 1.86 -18.40 -15.22
N TRP A 67 2.91 -17.64 -15.58
CA TRP A 67 2.75 -16.32 -16.18
C TRP A 67 1.94 -16.37 -17.49
N GLY A 68 2.15 -17.41 -18.31
CA GLY A 68 1.40 -17.63 -19.54
C GLY A 68 0.02 -18.25 -19.34
N GLU A 69 -0.29 -18.78 -18.17
CA GLU A 69 -1.57 -19.43 -17.87
C GLU A 69 -2.52 -18.56 -17.03
N ALA A 70 -2.00 -17.57 -16.30
CA ALA A 70 -2.78 -16.72 -15.42
C ALA A 70 -3.79 -15.87 -16.20
N ASP A 71 -4.99 -15.77 -15.66
CA ASP A 71 -6.06 -14.86 -16.16
C ASP A 71 -5.91 -13.48 -15.55
N LEU A 72 -5.55 -13.42 -14.28
CA LEU A 72 -5.37 -12.20 -13.50
C LEU A 72 -3.99 -12.20 -12.84
N ILE A 73 -3.30 -11.08 -12.88
CA ILE A 73 -2.04 -10.86 -12.19
C ILE A 73 -2.24 -9.72 -11.20
N PHE A 74 -2.06 -10.01 -9.92
CA PHE A 74 -2.12 -9.01 -8.86
C PHE A 74 -0.70 -8.64 -8.45
N CYS A 75 -0.31 -7.40 -8.64
CA CYS A 75 1.00 -6.88 -8.26
C CYS A 75 0.86 -5.59 -7.46
N VAL A 76 1.88 -5.22 -6.71
CA VAL A 76 1.97 -3.90 -6.08
C VAL A 76 2.58 -2.91 -7.08
N GLN A 77 3.74 -3.24 -7.63
CA GLN A 77 4.41 -2.47 -8.66
C GLN A 77 4.34 -3.17 -10.02
N THR A 78 4.66 -2.45 -11.06
CA THR A 78 4.71 -3.03 -12.42
C THR A 78 5.75 -4.15 -12.48
N PRO A 79 5.38 -5.37 -12.91
CA PRO A 79 6.34 -6.45 -13.13
C PRO A 79 7.37 -6.11 -14.21
N SER A 80 8.46 -6.90 -14.26
CA SER A 80 9.48 -6.75 -15.29
C SER A 80 8.92 -6.96 -16.70
N GLU A 81 9.55 -6.36 -17.71
CA GLU A 81 9.15 -6.52 -19.11
C GLU A 81 9.16 -7.98 -19.55
N ASP A 82 10.17 -8.76 -19.11
CA ASP A 82 10.26 -10.19 -19.39
C ASP A 82 9.04 -10.97 -18.90
N ASN A 83 8.52 -10.63 -17.73
CA ASN A 83 7.33 -11.26 -17.19
C ASN A 83 6.05 -10.80 -17.90
N LEU A 84 5.97 -9.51 -18.25
CA LEU A 84 4.82 -8.98 -18.98
C LEU A 84 4.70 -9.58 -20.39
N THR A 85 5.80 -9.85 -21.06
CA THR A 85 5.78 -10.47 -22.40
C THR A 85 5.31 -11.92 -22.40
N LYS A 86 5.39 -12.62 -21.27
CA LYS A 86 4.91 -14.00 -21.10
C LYS A 86 3.41 -14.10 -20.88
N LEU A 87 2.75 -13.00 -20.52
CA LEU A 87 1.33 -12.99 -20.23
C LEU A 87 0.52 -13.40 -21.45
N LYS A 88 -0.46 -14.26 -21.24
CA LYS A 88 -1.37 -14.66 -22.33
C LYS A 88 -2.23 -13.47 -22.79
N LYS A 89 -2.61 -13.52 -24.03
CA LYS A 89 -3.55 -12.56 -24.62
C LYS A 89 -4.87 -12.53 -23.84
N GLY A 90 -5.32 -11.34 -23.48
CA GLY A 90 -6.55 -11.16 -22.71
C GLY A 90 -6.37 -11.29 -21.20
N ALA A 91 -5.14 -11.52 -20.70
CA ALA A 91 -4.86 -11.46 -19.26
C ALA A 91 -5.12 -10.05 -18.70
N VAL A 92 -5.43 -9.96 -17.41
CA VAL A 92 -5.66 -8.70 -16.71
C VAL A 92 -4.56 -8.46 -15.68
N LEU A 93 -3.89 -7.33 -15.79
CA LEU A 93 -2.89 -6.88 -14.83
C LEU A 93 -3.51 -5.84 -13.89
N LEU A 94 -3.44 -6.05 -12.58
CA LEU A 94 -3.99 -5.17 -11.54
C LEU A 94 -2.89 -4.75 -10.59
N GLY A 95 -2.68 -3.45 -10.40
CA GLY A 95 -1.66 -2.92 -9.48
C GLY A 95 -1.48 -1.42 -9.56
N LEU A 96 -0.41 -0.91 -8.96
CA LEU A 96 0.06 0.48 -9.10
C LEU A 96 1.02 0.54 -10.29
N LEU A 97 0.50 0.83 -11.46
CA LEU A 97 1.20 0.61 -12.73
C LEU A 97 1.92 1.86 -13.26
N ASN A 98 1.66 3.03 -12.68
CA ASN A 98 2.22 4.32 -13.11
C ASN A 98 2.17 4.56 -14.64
N PRO A 99 1.00 4.50 -15.27
CA PRO A 99 0.91 4.50 -16.73
C PRO A 99 1.40 5.81 -17.38
N TYR A 100 1.35 6.93 -16.68
CA TYR A 100 1.85 8.19 -17.18
C TYR A 100 3.39 8.29 -17.17
N GLY A 101 4.04 7.62 -16.21
CA GLY A 101 5.49 7.57 -16.08
C GLY A 101 6.14 6.41 -16.85
N ASN A 102 5.36 5.40 -17.27
CA ASN A 102 5.87 4.17 -17.87
C ASN A 102 5.27 3.95 -19.27
N LYS A 103 5.82 4.65 -20.26
CA LYS A 103 5.35 4.55 -21.67
C LYS A 103 5.65 3.19 -22.30
N ASP A 104 6.70 2.52 -21.88
CA ASP A 104 7.08 1.21 -22.44
C ASP A 104 6.12 0.12 -21.95
N LEU A 105 5.65 0.19 -20.71
CA LEU A 105 4.56 -0.64 -20.21
C LEU A 105 3.33 -0.55 -21.14
N LEU A 106 2.92 0.66 -21.54
CA LEU A 106 1.76 0.85 -22.41
C LEU A 106 1.95 0.20 -23.78
N LYS A 107 3.18 0.22 -24.34
CA LYS A 107 3.48 -0.47 -25.60
C LYS A 107 3.34 -1.99 -25.45
N ILE A 108 3.88 -2.56 -24.35
CA ILE A 108 3.82 -4.00 -24.08
C ILE A 108 2.38 -4.44 -23.87
N ILE A 109 1.59 -3.72 -23.07
CA ILE A 109 0.18 -4.00 -22.81
C ILE A 109 -0.60 -4.04 -24.14
N ASN A 110 -0.38 -3.05 -25.00
CA ASN A 110 -1.07 -2.95 -26.28
C ASN A 110 -0.65 -4.06 -27.25
N SER A 111 0.66 -4.33 -27.39
CA SER A 111 1.17 -5.38 -28.30
C SER A 111 0.71 -6.78 -27.88
N ASN A 112 0.67 -7.06 -26.58
CA ASN A 112 0.26 -8.36 -26.05
C ASN A 112 -1.26 -8.47 -25.81
N LYS A 113 -2.02 -7.39 -26.10
CA LYS A 113 -3.49 -7.36 -25.89
C LYS A 113 -3.90 -7.72 -24.46
N ILE A 114 -3.18 -7.16 -23.49
CA ILE A 114 -3.44 -7.30 -22.05
C ILE A 114 -4.36 -6.16 -21.62
N SER A 115 -5.25 -6.43 -20.68
CA SER A 115 -6.01 -5.38 -19.98
C SER A 115 -5.27 -4.95 -18.73
N ALA A 116 -5.12 -3.64 -18.49
CA ALA A 116 -4.48 -3.11 -17.29
C ALA A 116 -5.47 -2.30 -16.45
N LEU A 117 -5.53 -2.59 -15.16
CA LEU A 117 -6.30 -1.86 -14.16
C LEU A 117 -5.33 -1.19 -13.19
N SER A 118 -5.09 0.09 -13.40
CA SER A 118 -4.19 0.91 -12.60
C SER A 118 -4.95 1.48 -11.41
N LEU A 119 -4.65 1.00 -10.19
CA LEU A 119 -5.41 1.35 -8.99
C LEU A 119 -5.28 2.83 -8.62
N GLU A 120 -4.17 3.48 -8.96
CA GLU A 120 -3.99 4.91 -8.76
C GLU A 120 -4.86 5.79 -9.66
N LEU A 121 -5.46 5.21 -10.71
CA LEU A 121 -6.38 5.90 -11.61
C LEU A 121 -7.86 5.71 -11.24
N LEU A 122 -8.15 4.98 -10.18
CA LEU A 122 -9.52 4.86 -9.69
C LEU A 122 -10.09 6.24 -9.35
N PRO A 123 -11.32 6.56 -9.82
CA PRO A 123 -11.93 7.83 -9.55
C PRO A 123 -12.21 8.00 -8.04
N ARG A 124 -11.91 9.18 -7.49
CA ARG A 124 -12.15 9.50 -6.08
C ARG A 124 -13.62 9.86 -5.83
N ILE A 125 -14.47 8.88 -5.90
CA ILE A 125 -15.92 8.98 -5.65
C ILE A 125 -16.31 8.06 -4.50
N SER A 126 -17.42 8.35 -3.82
CA SER A 126 -17.87 7.59 -2.64
C SER A 126 -18.01 6.08 -2.91
N ARG A 127 -18.48 5.70 -4.11
CA ARG A 127 -18.60 4.30 -4.50
C ARG A 127 -17.26 3.56 -4.60
N ALA A 128 -16.17 4.23 -4.96
CA ALA A 128 -14.84 3.65 -5.12
C ALA A 128 -13.99 3.77 -3.84
N GLN A 129 -14.49 4.37 -2.77
CA GLN A 129 -13.73 4.64 -1.56
C GLN A 129 -13.18 3.37 -0.90
N SER A 130 -13.91 2.25 -0.97
CA SER A 130 -13.45 0.95 -0.44
C SER A 130 -12.27 0.36 -1.22
N SER A 131 -12.02 0.85 -2.44
CA SER A 131 -10.94 0.42 -3.32
C SER A 131 -9.83 1.48 -3.46
N ASP A 132 -9.89 2.56 -2.67
CA ASP A 132 -8.89 3.64 -2.68
C ASP A 132 -7.62 3.22 -1.94
N VAL A 133 -6.74 2.56 -2.67
CA VAL A 133 -5.42 2.12 -2.16
C VAL A 133 -4.50 3.29 -1.86
N LEU A 134 -4.64 4.42 -2.56
CA LEU A 134 -3.79 5.59 -2.33
C LEU A 134 -4.06 6.21 -0.96
N SER A 135 -5.34 6.34 -0.57
CA SER A 135 -5.71 6.84 0.76
C SER A 135 -5.26 5.89 1.86
N SER A 136 -5.39 4.58 1.67
CA SER A 136 -4.89 3.59 2.63
C SER A 136 -3.37 3.69 2.84
N GLN A 137 -2.61 3.82 1.77
CA GLN A 137 -1.15 3.98 1.84
C GLN A 137 -0.74 5.34 2.40
N ALA A 138 -1.45 6.41 2.06
CA ALA A 138 -1.20 7.74 2.60
C ALA A 138 -1.42 7.78 4.13
N ASN A 139 -2.43 7.07 4.64
CA ASN A 139 -2.67 6.94 6.08
C ASN A 139 -1.47 6.29 6.79
N ILE A 140 -0.97 5.16 6.27
CA ILE A 140 0.22 4.48 6.81
C ILE A 140 1.46 5.39 6.75
N ALA A 141 1.63 6.13 5.64
CA ALA A 141 2.74 7.06 5.46
C ALA A 141 2.71 8.17 6.52
N GLY A 142 1.54 8.76 6.79
CA GLY A 142 1.37 9.78 7.83
C GLY A 142 1.70 9.27 9.23
N TYR A 143 1.24 8.05 9.57
CA TYR A 143 1.59 7.39 10.81
C TYR A 143 3.10 7.17 10.94
N LYS A 144 3.72 6.57 9.92
CA LYS A 144 5.16 6.24 9.94
C LYS A 144 6.02 7.49 9.98
N ALA A 145 5.64 8.56 9.28
CA ALA A 145 6.39 9.82 9.28
C ALA A 145 6.55 10.39 10.69
N VAL A 146 5.48 10.36 11.50
CA VAL A 146 5.53 10.84 12.89
C VAL A 146 6.42 9.97 13.76
N LEU A 147 6.37 8.64 13.60
CA LEU A 147 7.23 7.73 14.35
C LEU A 147 8.71 7.94 14.00
N LEU A 148 9.02 8.17 12.73
CA LEU A 148 10.37 8.50 12.29
C LEU A 148 10.83 9.84 12.90
N ALA A 149 9.98 10.87 12.83
CA ALA A 149 10.29 12.17 13.42
C ALA A 149 10.50 12.07 14.94
N ALA A 150 9.71 11.23 15.63
CA ALA A 150 9.89 11.00 17.07
C ALA A 150 11.18 10.26 17.41
N SER A 151 11.61 9.34 16.52
CA SER A 151 12.87 8.60 16.66
C SER A 151 14.11 9.47 16.43
N GLU A 152 14.01 10.43 15.50
CA GLU A 152 15.13 11.33 15.15
C GLU A 152 15.23 12.58 16.05
N LEU A 153 14.20 12.86 16.85
CA LEU A 153 14.15 14.04 17.68
C LEU A 153 14.83 13.78 19.04
N ASP A 154 15.84 14.58 19.40
CA ASP A 154 16.58 14.50 20.68
C ASP A 154 15.76 15.02 21.88
N ARG A 155 14.45 14.87 21.86
CA ARG A 155 13.55 15.24 22.98
C ARG A 155 12.26 14.44 22.95
N TYR A 156 11.56 14.45 24.09
CA TYR A 156 10.26 13.80 24.20
C TYR A 156 9.17 14.53 23.41
N PHE A 157 8.23 13.78 22.82
CA PHE A 157 7.01 14.36 22.25
C PHE A 157 6.07 14.87 23.34
N PRO A 158 5.77 14.10 24.41
CA PRO A 158 4.90 14.57 25.49
C PRO A 158 5.62 15.54 26.45
N MET A 159 4.83 16.26 27.21
CA MET A 159 5.31 16.90 28.44
C MET A 159 5.64 15.83 29.48
N LEU A 160 6.79 15.95 30.11
CA LEU A 160 7.19 15.07 31.23
C LEU A 160 7.61 15.91 32.42
N MET A 161 7.19 15.46 33.61
CA MET A 161 7.68 15.99 34.88
C MET A 161 8.67 15.00 35.48
N THR A 162 9.85 15.46 35.79
CA THR A 162 10.91 14.70 36.46
C THR A 162 11.30 15.37 37.77
N ALA A 163 12.08 14.69 38.62
CA ALA A 163 12.63 15.28 39.83
C ALA A 163 13.55 16.50 39.54
N ALA A 164 14.11 16.56 38.32
CA ALA A 164 14.96 17.66 37.87
C ALA A 164 14.20 18.83 37.22
N GLY A 165 12.87 18.69 37.04
CA GLY A 165 12.05 19.74 36.44
C GLY A 165 11.08 19.23 35.36
N THR A 166 10.44 20.15 34.64
CA THR A 166 9.47 19.88 33.61
C THR A 166 10.08 19.98 32.21
N VAL A 167 9.94 18.94 31.44
CA VAL A 167 10.27 18.93 29.99
C VAL A 167 9.04 19.36 29.20
N GLN A 168 9.18 20.44 28.43
CA GLN A 168 8.11 20.93 27.57
C GLN A 168 7.87 19.98 26.39
N PRO A 169 6.60 19.83 25.94
CA PRO A 169 6.27 18.96 24.81
C PRO A 169 6.88 19.47 23.50
N ALA A 170 7.14 18.54 22.58
CA ALA A 170 7.61 18.90 21.25
C ALA A 170 6.52 19.65 20.46
N LYS A 171 6.95 20.59 19.62
CA LYS A 171 6.07 21.28 18.66
C LYS A 171 6.24 20.64 17.30
N VAL A 172 5.15 20.12 16.75
CA VAL A 172 5.10 19.45 15.44
C VAL A 172 4.31 20.30 14.47
N VAL A 173 4.87 20.60 13.32
CA VAL A 173 4.19 21.30 12.23
C VAL A 173 3.90 20.30 11.12
N VAL A 174 2.64 20.17 10.73
CA VAL A 174 2.19 19.31 9.63
C VAL A 174 1.82 20.21 8.45
N LEU A 175 2.55 20.07 7.36
CA LEU A 175 2.28 20.77 6.11
C LEU A 175 1.42 19.91 5.18
N GLY A 176 0.15 20.29 5.02
CA GLY A 176 -0.86 19.56 4.28
C GLY A 176 -1.79 18.76 5.17
N GLY A 177 -3.08 19.10 5.17
CA GLY A 177 -4.16 18.45 5.94
C GLY A 177 -4.89 17.33 5.17
N GLY A 178 -4.24 16.69 4.16
CA GLY A 178 -4.79 15.53 3.46
C GLY A 178 -4.78 14.27 4.33
N VAL A 179 -5.09 13.10 3.76
CA VAL A 179 -5.17 11.82 4.50
C VAL A 179 -3.90 11.54 5.32
N ALA A 180 -2.72 11.69 4.72
CA ALA A 180 -1.44 11.51 5.42
C ALA A 180 -1.27 12.55 6.52
N GLY A 181 -1.55 13.82 6.24
CA GLY A 181 -1.42 14.90 7.22
C GLY A 181 -2.35 14.75 8.40
N LEU A 182 -3.62 14.44 8.19
CA LEU A 182 -4.58 14.20 9.28
C LEU A 182 -4.17 13.02 10.15
N GLN A 183 -3.67 11.94 9.53
CA GLN A 183 -3.13 10.81 10.29
C GLN A 183 -1.87 11.19 11.08
N ALA A 184 -0.99 12.01 10.49
CA ALA A 184 0.18 12.53 11.19
C ALA A 184 -0.22 13.39 12.40
N VAL A 185 -1.21 14.28 12.23
CA VAL A 185 -1.78 15.08 13.33
C VAL A 185 -2.28 14.18 14.45
N ALA A 186 -3.14 13.21 14.12
CA ALA A 186 -3.70 12.28 15.09
C ALA A 186 -2.62 11.50 15.85
N THR A 187 -1.59 11.04 15.14
CA THR A 187 -0.48 10.28 15.73
C THR A 187 0.38 11.16 16.64
N ALA A 188 0.79 12.35 16.18
CA ALA A 188 1.60 13.28 16.96
C ALA A 188 0.87 13.76 18.23
N LYS A 189 -0.45 14.03 18.14
CA LYS A 189 -1.27 14.35 19.31
C LYS A 189 -1.32 13.20 20.32
N ARG A 190 -1.51 11.96 19.85
CA ARG A 190 -1.49 10.77 20.74
C ARG A 190 -0.14 10.56 21.42
N LEU A 191 0.95 10.96 20.77
CA LEU A 191 2.28 10.98 21.39
C LEU A 191 2.50 12.17 22.32
N GLY A 192 1.53 13.07 22.47
CA GLY A 192 1.55 14.19 23.40
C GLY A 192 2.24 15.45 22.91
N ALA A 193 2.48 15.57 21.62
CA ALA A 193 3.05 16.78 21.02
C ALA A 193 2.01 17.91 20.88
N ILE A 194 2.48 19.16 20.86
CA ILE A 194 1.70 20.33 20.41
C ILE A 194 1.74 20.36 18.89
N VAL A 195 0.58 20.21 18.23
CA VAL A 195 0.54 20.06 16.78
C VAL A 195 -0.07 21.29 16.12
N PHE A 196 0.61 21.79 15.09
CA PHE A 196 0.16 22.85 14.20
C PHE A 196 -0.04 22.28 12.80
N VAL A 197 -1.13 22.67 12.12
CA VAL A 197 -1.45 22.24 10.75
C VAL A 197 -1.53 23.44 9.84
N SER A 198 -0.95 23.32 8.66
CA SER A 198 -1.11 24.30 7.58
C SER A 198 -1.57 23.60 6.31
N ASP A 199 -2.61 24.12 5.66
CA ASP A 199 -3.08 23.66 4.35
C ASP A 199 -3.53 24.87 3.52
N ILE A 200 -3.33 24.79 2.22
CA ILE A 200 -3.77 25.82 1.27
C ILE A 200 -5.29 25.82 1.05
N ARG A 201 -5.97 24.73 1.45
CA ARG A 201 -7.42 24.55 1.31
C ARG A 201 -8.12 24.91 2.62
N PRO A 202 -8.86 26.04 2.70
CA PRO A 202 -9.50 26.49 3.93
C PRO A 202 -10.48 25.45 4.53
N CYS A 203 -11.15 24.67 3.67
CA CYS A 203 -12.13 23.67 4.12
C CYS A 203 -11.55 22.58 5.03
N LEU A 204 -10.26 22.27 4.91
CA LEU A 204 -9.62 21.25 5.75
C LEU A 204 -9.37 21.71 7.18
N LEU A 205 -9.34 23.02 7.43
CA LEU A 205 -9.19 23.58 8.77
C LEU A 205 -10.45 23.33 9.64
N TYR A 206 -11.61 23.16 9.01
CA TYR A 206 -12.87 22.87 9.71
C TYR A 206 -13.10 21.37 9.95
N THR A 207 -12.41 20.50 9.21
CA THR A 207 -12.53 19.04 9.34
C THR A 207 -11.44 18.44 10.22
N SER A 208 -10.40 19.22 10.58
CA SER A 208 -9.41 18.77 11.55
C SER A 208 -10.02 18.70 12.95
N PRO A 209 -9.75 17.67 13.76
CA PRO A 209 -10.21 17.63 15.13
C PRO A 209 -9.69 18.87 15.88
N SER A 210 -10.60 19.70 16.35
CA SER A 210 -10.28 20.92 17.10
C SER A 210 -9.58 20.54 18.41
N PRO A 211 -8.58 21.30 18.88
CA PRO A 211 -7.99 21.12 20.20
C PRO A 211 -9.00 21.31 21.35
N ARG A 212 -10.19 21.85 21.05
CA ARG A 212 -11.25 22.09 22.03
C ARG A 212 -12.20 20.89 22.22
N ASP A 213 -12.08 19.85 21.39
CA ASP A 213 -12.95 18.68 21.42
C ASP A 213 -12.30 17.49 22.15
N SER A 214 -11.32 17.74 23.01
CA SER A 214 -10.62 16.75 23.85
C SER A 214 -10.83 17.04 25.33
#